data_e17c1b83cbee0a5eb2899312b08be0bb
#
_entry.id   e17c1b83cbee0a5eb2899312b08be0bb
#
_cell.length_a   1.000
_cell.length_b   1.000
_cell.length_c   1.000
_cell.angle_alpha   90.00
_cell.angle_beta   90.00
_cell.angle_gamma   90.00
#
_symmetry.space_group_name_H-M   'P 1'
#
loop_
_entity.id
_entity.type
_entity.pdbx_description
1 polymer ?
#
loop_
_entity_poly.entity_id
_entity_poly.type
_entity_poly.pdbx_seq_one_letter_code
_entity_poly.pdbx_strand_id
1 'polypeptide(L)'
;AGMVAQPIAMDEQSLLSMIDRRVELANTDDANSSRLLLLILDGITDPRNLGACIRSAASMGVDAIIVPKDKSAPLNEAASKTASGGASLVPVVSVVNLARCIGQLQKRQVWVVGTLLETEQMLHQVDMQDNIAIVMGSEGKGIRQKTAKCCDFLVKIPMVNADLGFNVSVAAGIALYEVQKQRRY
;
A
#
# COMPACT_ATOMS: atom_id res chain seq x y z
N ALA A 1 26.33 -11.28 -15.51
CA ALA A 1 25.15 -10.49 -15.86
C ALA A 1 24.02 -10.94 -14.97
N GLY A 2 23.71 -10.17 -13.93
CA GLY A 2 22.59 -10.48 -13.05
C GLY A 2 21.29 -10.33 -13.83
N MET A 3 20.47 -11.38 -13.87
CA MET A 3 19.12 -11.29 -14.39
C MET A 3 18.34 -10.25 -13.57
N VAL A 4 17.90 -9.17 -14.20
CA VAL A 4 16.97 -8.23 -13.59
C VAL A 4 15.66 -8.98 -13.40
N ALA A 5 15.23 -9.13 -12.15
CA ALA A 5 13.97 -9.80 -11.86
C ALA A 5 12.82 -9.05 -12.52
N GLN A 6 12.01 -9.76 -13.31
CA GLN A 6 10.87 -9.17 -14.02
C GLN A 6 9.75 -8.84 -13.04
N PRO A 7 9.10 -7.66 -13.17
CA PRO A 7 7.92 -7.33 -12.39
C PRO A 7 6.78 -8.34 -12.61
N ILE A 8 6.04 -8.64 -11.55
CA ILE A 8 4.84 -9.47 -11.65
C ILE A 8 3.74 -8.66 -12.33
N ALA A 9 3.23 -9.16 -13.47
CA ALA A 9 2.10 -8.56 -14.17
C ALA A 9 0.79 -8.97 -13.50
N MET A 10 0.00 -8.00 -13.07
CA MET A 10 -1.33 -8.22 -12.49
C MET A 10 -2.24 -7.05 -12.85
N ASP A 11 -3.43 -7.34 -13.37
CA ASP A 11 -4.47 -6.34 -13.59
C ASP A 11 -5.44 -6.24 -12.41
N GLU A 12 -6.35 -5.28 -12.46
CA GLU A 12 -7.33 -5.06 -11.38
C GLU A 12 -8.24 -6.28 -11.19
N GLN A 13 -8.67 -6.93 -12.25
CA GLN A 13 -9.53 -8.12 -12.16
C GLN A 13 -8.81 -9.29 -11.47
N SER A 14 -7.56 -9.51 -11.81
CA SER A 14 -6.72 -10.54 -11.16
C SER A 14 -6.47 -10.23 -9.68
N LEU A 15 -6.28 -8.94 -9.34
CA LEU A 15 -6.18 -8.48 -7.96
C LEU A 15 -7.45 -8.83 -7.17
N LEU A 16 -8.62 -8.48 -7.68
CA LEU A 16 -9.89 -8.74 -7.02
C LEU A 16 -10.14 -10.24 -6.85
N SER A 17 -9.80 -11.05 -7.85
CA SER A 17 -9.88 -12.53 -7.77
C SER A 17 -8.93 -13.10 -6.72
N MET A 18 -7.73 -12.54 -6.59
CA MET A 18 -6.78 -12.93 -5.54
C MET A 18 -7.35 -12.62 -4.15
N ILE A 19 -7.94 -11.44 -3.98
CA ILE A 19 -8.55 -11.03 -2.72
C ILE A 19 -9.70 -11.95 -2.35
N ASP A 20 -10.58 -12.26 -3.30
CA ASP A 20 -11.73 -13.15 -3.08
C ASP A 20 -11.26 -14.53 -2.57
N ARG A 21 -10.25 -15.10 -3.20
CA ARG A 21 -9.66 -16.39 -2.76
C ARG A 21 -9.07 -16.32 -1.36
N ARG A 22 -8.38 -15.22 -1.03
CA ARG A 22 -7.76 -15.04 0.30
C ARG A 22 -8.81 -14.88 1.39
N VAL A 23 -9.90 -14.16 1.11
CA VAL A 23 -11.03 -14.00 2.04
C VAL A 23 -11.75 -15.34 2.26
N GLU A 24 -11.96 -16.14 1.22
CA GLU A 24 -12.54 -17.48 1.33
C GLU A 24 -11.67 -18.40 2.20
N LEU A 25 -10.37 -18.42 1.97
CA LEU A 25 -9.44 -19.24 2.76
C LEU A 25 -9.38 -18.81 4.24
N ALA A 26 -9.50 -17.53 4.53
CA ALA A 26 -9.53 -17.03 5.90
C ALA A 26 -10.80 -17.46 6.68
N ASN A 27 -11.85 -17.84 5.99
CA ASN A 27 -13.08 -18.37 6.58
C ASN A 27 -13.01 -19.88 6.86
N THR A 28 -11.98 -20.58 6.40
CA THR A 28 -11.67 -21.94 6.78
C THR A 28 -10.71 -21.93 7.97
N ASP A 29 -10.70 -23.00 8.77
CA ASP A 29 -10.04 -23.09 10.10
C ASP A 29 -8.56 -22.67 10.24
N ASP A 30 -7.95 -22.19 9.18
CA ASP A 30 -6.57 -21.69 9.19
C ASP A 30 -6.52 -20.16 9.38
N ALA A 31 -7.18 -19.69 10.41
CA ALA A 31 -7.37 -18.26 10.74
C ALA A 31 -6.06 -17.46 10.93
N ASN A 32 -4.91 -18.13 10.93
CA ASN A 32 -3.62 -17.49 11.19
C ASN A 32 -2.80 -17.23 9.92
N SER A 33 -3.27 -17.65 8.76
CA SER A 33 -2.37 -17.74 7.61
C SER A 33 -2.46 -16.62 6.59
N SER A 34 -3.44 -15.71 6.63
CA SER A 34 -3.45 -14.76 5.50
C SER A 34 -4.34 -13.54 5.59
N ARG A 35 -4.22 -12.74 6.60
CA ARG A 35 -4.79 -11.39 6.53
C ARG A 35 -4.09 -10.61 5.42
N LEU A 36 -4.89 -10.00 4.55
CA LEU A 36 -4.38 -9.20 3.44
C LEU A 36 -3.68 -7.95 3.94
N LEU A 37 -2.61 -7.59 3.26
CA LEU A 37 -1.94 -6.30 3.40
C LEU A 37 -1.70 -5.73 2.01
N LEU A 38 -2.36 -4.62 1.70
CA LEU A 38 -2.23 -3.91 0.44
C LEU A 38 -1.62 -2.53 0.68
N LEU A 39 -0.89 -2.03 -0.30
CA LEU A 39 -0.35 -0.68 -0.30
C LEU A 39 -0.88 0.08 -1.51
N ILE A 40 -1.53 1.20 -1.27
CA ILE A 40 -2.04 2.09 -2.31
C ILE A 40 -1.15 3.34 -2.34
N LEU A 41 -0.59 3.65 -3.50
CA LEU A 41 0.26 4.82 -3.70
C LEU A 41 -0.46 5.83 -4.57
N ASP A 42 -0.95 6.90 -3.97
CA ASP A 42 -1.73 7.93 -4.65
C ASP A 42 -0.88 9.15 -5.02
N GLY A 43 -0.49 9.23 -6.28
CA GLY A 43 0.24 10.38 -6.81
C GLY A 43 1.75 10.33 -6.61
N ILE A 44 2.34 9.17 -6.49
CA ILE A 44 3.79 8.99 -6.44
C ILE A 44 4.35 9.02 -7.86
N THR A 45 5.01 10.11 -8.23
CA THR A 45 5.47 10.37 -9.60
C THR A 45 6.97 10.16 -9.81
N ASP A 46 7.75 10.05 -8.76
CA ASP A 46 9.18 9.76 -8.84
C ASP A 46 9.41 8.23 -8.87
N PRO A 47 10.04 7.70 -9.94
CA PRO A 47 10.34 6.27 -10.05
C PRO A 47 11.18 5.71 -8.90
N ARG A 48 12.06 6.52 -8.31
CA ARG A 48 12.89 6.10 -7.17
C ARG A 48 12.04 5.91 -5.92
N ASN A 49 11.10 6.81 -5.67
CA ASN A 49 10.14 6.67 -4.57
C ASN A 49 9.26 5.44 -4.76
N LEU A 50 8.77 5.21 -5.97
CA LEU A 50 8.02 4.00 -6.30
C LEU A 50 8.85 2.75 -6.00
N GLY A 51 10.09 2.69 -6.48
CA GLY A 51 10.99 1.56 -6.25
C GLY A 51 11.28 1.32 -4.77
N ALA A 52 11.52 2.39 -4.01
CA ALA A 52 11.75 2.29 -2.56
C ALA A 52 10.49 1.81 -1.81
N CYS A 53 9.30 2.25 -2.22
CA CYS A 53 8.03 1.74 -1.68
C CYS A 53 7.84 0.25 -1.99
N ILE A 54 8.16 -0.19 -3.21
CA ILE A 54 8.10 -1.61 -3.60
C ILE A 54 9.04 -2.44 -2.71
N ARG A 55 10.25 -1.97 -2.47
CA ARG A 55 11.20 -2.65 -1.58
C ARG A 55 10.66 -2.79 -0.15
N SER A 56 10.13 -1.72 0.42
CA SER A 56 9.52 -1.74 1.75
C SER A 56 8.31 -2.68 1.80
N ALA A 57 7.47 -2.63 0.78
CA ALA A 57 6.31 -3.49 0.65
C ALA A 57 6.68 -4.97 0.61
N ALA A 58 7.69 -5.33 -0.20
CA ALA A 58 8.19 -6.70 -0.28
C ALA A 58 8.74 -7.18 1.07
N SER A 59 9.51 -6.32 1.76
CA SER A 59 10.07 -6.64 3.08
C SER A 59 9.01 -6.84 4.16
N MET A 60 7.88 -6.16 4.04
CA MET A 60 6.78 -6.20 5.01
C MET A 60 5.63 -7.14 4.62
N GLY A 61 5.80 -7.95 3.58
CA GLY A 61 4.82 -8.95 3.20
C GLY A 61 3.53 -8.38 2.60
N VAL A 62 3.63 -7.26 1.89
CA VAL A 62 2.51 -6.70 1.13
C VAL A 62 2.14 -7.64 -0.01
N ASP A 63 0.86 -7.91 -0.17
CA ASP A 63 0.34 -8.84 -1.20
C ASP A 63 0.27 -8.19 -2.58
N ALA A 64 -0.03 -6.90 -2.66
CA ALA A 64 -0.03 -6.13 -3.89
C ALA A 64 0.08 -4.63 -3.62
N ILE A 65 0.67 -3.90 -4.58
CA ILE A 65 0.68 -2.44 -4.61
C ILE A 65 -0.31 -1.99 -5.67
N ILE A 66 -1.13 -0.99 -5.35
CA ILE A 66 -2.12 -0.41 -6.25
C ILE A 66 -1.72 1.03 -6.55
N VAL A 67 -1.67 1.38 -7.81
CA VAL A 67 -1.36 2.73 -8.27
C VAL A 67 -2.42 3.21 -9.27
N PRO A 68 -2.78 4.50 -9.28
CA PRO A 68 -3.61 5.05 -10.34
C PRO A 68 -2.83 5.05 -11.65
N LYS A 69 -3.47 4.71 -12.76
CA LYS A 69 -2.86 4.72 -14.09
C LYS A 69 -2.35 6.10 -14.46
N ASP A 70 -3.12 7.14 -14.15
CA ASP A 70 -2.71 8.52 -14.26
C ASP A 70 -2.05 8.99 -12.96
N LYS A 71 -1.05 9.87 -13.05
CA LYS A 71 -0.33 10.43 -11.88
C LYS A 71 0.41 9.38 -11.05
N SER A 72 1.01 8.41 -11.70
CA SER A 72 1.93 7.47 -11.07
C SER A 72 3.24 7.40 -11.84
N ALA A 73 4.33 7.13 -11.12
CA ALA A 73 5.61 6.84 -11.74
C ALA A 73 5.53 5.56 -12.57
N PRO A 74 6.23 5.49 -13.72
CA PRO A 74 6.36 4.25 -14.44
C PRO A 74 7.23 3.25 -13.68
N LEU A 75 6.92 1.97 -13.80
CA LEU A 75 7.77 0.88 -13.32
C LEU A 75 8.90 0.64 -14.34
N ASN A 76 9.78 1.61 -14.45
CA ASN A 76 10.93 1.60 -15.36
C ASN A 76 12.18 1.00 -14.71
N GLU A 77 13.30 1.05 -15.42
CA GLU A 77 14.59 0.54 -14.92
C GLU A 77 15.02 1.22 -13.61
N ALA A 78 14.81 2.53 -13.46
CA ALA A 78 15.16 3.26 -12.24
C ALA A 78 14.34 2.77 -11.03
N ALA A 79 13.04 2.58 -11.19
CA ALA A 79 12.17 2.01 -10.16
C ALA A 79 12.57 0.56 -9.83
N SER A 80 12.78 -0.27 -10.83
CA SER A 80 13.19 -1.68 -10.66
C SER A 80 14.53 -1.81 -9.95
N LYS A 81 15.49 -0.96 -10.29
CA LYS A 81 16.81 -0.93 -9.63
C LYS A 81 16.67 -0.54 -8.14
N THR A 82 15.90 0.50 -7.84
CA THR A 82 15.67 0.93 -6.46
C THR A 82 14.89 -0.10 -5.66
N ALA A 83 13.98 -0.83 -6.30
CA ALA A 83 13.23 -1.92 -5.67
C ALA A 83 14.10 -3.12 -5.25
N SER A 84 15.32 -3.23 -5.76
CA SER A 84 16.30 -4.27 -5.36
C SER A 84 15.72 -5.70 -5.39
N GLY A 85 15.00 -6.05 -6.46
CA GLY A 85 14.34 -7.35 -6.62
C GLY A 85 12.93 -7.43 -6.02
N GLY A 86 12.48 -6.45 -5.25
CA GLY A 86 11.13 -6.44 -4.66
C GLY A 86 10.01 -6.49 -5.72
N ALA A 87 10.25 -5.95 -6.91
CA ALA A 87 9.29 -5.98 -8.01
C ALA A 87 8.92 -7.41 -8.49
N SER A 88 9.79 -8.39 -8.25
CA SER A 88 9.49 -9.80 -8.53
C SER A 88 8.74 -10.51 -7.41
N LEU A 89 8.59 -9.87 -6.25
CA LEU A 89 7.94 -10.42 -5.07
C LEU A 89 6.53 -9.83 -4.85
N VAL A 90 6.32 -8.57 -5.26
CA VAL A 90 5.06 -7.86 -5.04
C VAL A 90 4.55 -7.31 -6.38
N PRO A 91 3.37 -7.68 -6.84
CA PRO A 91 2.79 -7.13 -8.05
C PRO A 91 2.41 -5.66 -7.85
N VAL A 92 2.61 -4.85 -8.89
CA VAL A 92 2.13 -3.48 -8.98
C VAL A 92 0.96 -3.44 -9.95
N VAL A 93 -0.22 -3.12 -9.43
CA VAL A 93 -1.49 -3.11 -10.16
C VAL A 93 -1.86 -1.68 -10.49
N SER A 94 -1.95 -1.38 -11.78
CA SER A 94 -2.38 -0.08 -12.28
C SER A 94 -3.90 -0.07 -12.47
N VAL A 95 -4.59 0.90 -11.86
CA VAL A 95 -6.06 1.02 -11.94
C VAL A 95 -6.46 2.35 -12.56
N VAL A 96 -7.53 2.33 -13.36
CA VAL A 96 -8.03 3.54 -14.04
C VAL A 96 -8.72 4.48 -13.05
N ASN A 97 -9.51 3.94 -12.13
CA ASN A 97 -10.27 4.70 -11.14
C ASN A 97 -9.98 4.19 -9.73
N LEU A 98 -9.13 4.92 -9.02
CA LEU A 98 -8.71 4.53 -7.67
C LEU A 98 -9.86 4.51 -6.67
N ALA A 99 -10.77 5.50 -6.72
CA ALA A 99 -11.92 5.55 -5.82
C ALA A 99 -12.84 4.33 -6.01
N ARG A 100 -13.07 3.93 -7.27
CA ARG A 100 -13.83 2.73 -7.59
C ARG A 100 -13.12 1.46 -7.08
N CYS A 101 -11.82 1.37 -7.28
CA CYS A 101 -11.01 0.26 -6.78
C CYS A 101 -11.12 0.15 -5.26
N ILE A 102 -10.97 1.25 -4.54
CA ILE A 102 -11.13 1.30 -3.08
C ILE A 102 -12.51 0.77 -2.67
N GLY A 103 -13.57 1.20 -3.34
CA GLY A 103 -14.92 0.68 -3.10
C GLY A 103 -15.03 -0.84 -3.28
N GLN A 104 -14.35 -1.39 -4.29
CA GLN A 104 -14.28 -2.85 -4.51
C GLN A 104 -13.53 -3.58 -3.40
N LEU A 105 -12.48 -2.97 -2.85
CA LEU A 105 -11.76 -3.51 -1.70
C LEU A 105 -12.64 -3.55 -0.45
N GLN A 106 -13.36 -2.45 -0.20
CA GLN A 106 -14.25 -2.32 0.97
C GLN A 106 -15.41 -3.33 0.92
N LYS A 107 -15.97 -3.59 -0.26
CA LYS A 107 -16.97 -4.65 -0.46
C LYS A 107 -16.45 -6.05 -0.14
N ARG A 108 -15.14 -6.23 -0.17
CA ARG A 108 -14.44 -7.48 0.16
C ARG A 108 -13.85 -7.49 1.56
N GLN A 109 -14.37 -6.62 2.43
CA GLN A 109 -13.97 -6.53 3.83
C GLN A 109 -12.50 -6.14 4.04
N VAL A 110 -11.96 -5.33 3.14
CA VAL A 110 -10.66 -4.68 3.32
C VAL A 110 -10.87 -3.28 3.88
N TRP A 111 -10.30 -3.01 5.04
CA TRP A 111 -10.31 -1.69 5.65
C TRP A 111 -9.25 -0.80 5.02
N VAL A 112 -9.62 0.40 4.62
CA VAL A 112 -8.75 1.33 3.93
C VAL A 112 -8.33 2.45 4.87
N VAL A 113 -7.05 2.52 5.16
CA VAL A 113 -6.42 3.47 6.10
C VAL A 113 -5.58 4.46 5.30
N GLY A 114 -6.03 5.69 5.21
CA GLY A 114 -5.31 6.77 4.54
C GLY A 114 -4.41 7.54 5.50
N THR A 115 -3.24 7.96 5.02
CA THR A 115 -2.29 8.74 5.80
C THR A 115 -2.40 10.22 5.45
N LEU A 116 -2.61 11.06 6.44
CA LEU A 116 -2.67 12.52 6.34
C LEU A 116 -1.88 13.16 7.47
N LEU A 117 -1.33 14.35 7.22
CA LEU A 117 -0.69 15.15 8.28
C LEU A 117 -1.73 15.83 9.19
N GLU A 118 -2.81 16.31 8.59
CA GLU A 118 -3.86 17.08 9.27
C GLU A 118 -5.04 16.19 9.67
N THR A 119 -4.83 15.35 10.67
CA THR A 119 -5.88 14.51 11.26
C THR A 119 -5.57 14.29 12.75
N GLU A 120 -6.59 14.00 13.54
CA GLU A 120 -6.45 13.77 14.97
C GLU A 120 -5.94 12.35 15.29
N GLN A 121 -6.43 11.35 14.56
CA GLN A 121 -6.13 9.95 14.83
C GLN A 121 -4.71 9.58 14.43
N MET A 122 -4.01 8.90 15.31
CA MET A 122 -2.66 8.42 15.07
C MET A 122 -2.67 7.00 14.52
N LEU A 123 -1.65 6.67 13.73
CA LEU A 123 -1.49 5.39 13.06
C LEU A 123 -1.67 4.20 14.03
N HIS A 124 -1.06 4.26 15.20
CA HIS A 124 -1.09 3.17 16.18
C HIS A 124 -2.43 3.01 16.92
N GLN A 125 -3.36 3.95 16.75
CA GLN A 125 -4.68 3.90 17.39
C GLN A 125 -5.72 3.15 16.58
N VAL A 126 -5.42 2.79 15.33
CA VAL A 126 -6.29 1.96 14.48
C VAL A 126 -5.91 0.51 14.62
N ASP A 127 -6.90 -0.36 14.81
CA ASP A 127 -6.70 -1.81 14.76
C ASP A 127 -6.42 -2.26 13.31
N MET A 128 -5.22 -2.76 13.07
CA MET A 128 -4.74 -3.20 11.76
C MET A 128 -4.54 -4.71 11.66
N GLN A 129 -5.18 -5.47 12.54
CA GLN A 129 -5.03 -6.92 12.57
C GLN A 129 -5.85 -7.64 11.49
N ASP A 130 -6.87 -6.97 10.93
CA ASP A 130 -7.71 -7.50 9.85
C ASP A 130 -7.10 -7.22 8.46
N ASN A 131 -7.86 -7.46 7.39
CA ASN A 131 -7.46 -7.12 6.02
C ASN A 131 -7.35 -5.61 5.88
N ILE A 132 -6.17 -5.12 5.52
CA ILE A 132 -5.83 -3.69 5.52
C ILE A 132 -5.25 -3.28 4.16
N ALA A 133 -5.66 -2.12 3.69
CA ALA A 133 -4.99 -1.37 2.64
C ALA A 133 -4.51 -0.03 3.23
N ILE A 134 -3.22 0.22 3.19
CA ILE A 134 -2.62 1.49 3.58
C ILE A 134 -2.52 2.39 2.35
N VAL A 135 -2.99 3.62 2.44
CA VAL A 135 -2.88 4.62 1.37
C VAL A 135 -1.85 5.66 1.72
N MET A 136 -0.83 5.79 0.87
CA MET A 136 0.20 6.81 0.95
C MET A 136 0.02 7.82 -0.17
N GLY A 137 0.21 9.10 0.15
CA GLY A 137 0.16 10.18 -0.82
C GLY A 137 1.54 10.73 -1.17
N SER A 138 1.57 11.69 -2.09
CA SER A 138 2.80 12.37 -2.49
C SER A 138 3.37 13.23 -1.37
N GLU A 139 4.69 13.46 -1.43
CA GLU A 139 5.37 14.37 -0.52
C GLU A 139 4.77 15.79 -0.64
N GLY A 140 4.56 16.43 0.49
CA GLY A 140 4.04 17.78 0.60
C GLY A 140 2.54 17.93 0.39
N LYS A 141 1.93 17.16 -0.52
CA LYS A 141 0.49 17.23 -0.80
C LYS A 141 -0.32 16.15 -0.09
N GLY A 142 0.31 15.06 0.31
CA GLY A 142 -0.39 13.90 0.88
C GLY A 142 -1.30 13.21 -0.13
N ILE A 143 -2.27 12.46 0.36
CA ILE A 143 -3.28 11.82 -0.49
C ILE A 143 -4.26 12.87 -1.02
N ARG A 144 -4.75 12.68 -2.25
CA ARG A 144 -5.74 13.58 -2.84
C ARG A 144 -7.03 13.56 -2.03
N GLN A 145 -7.71 14.71 -1.98
CA GLN A 145 -8.95 14.86 -1.22
C GLN A 145 -10.02 13.82 -1.62
N LYS A 146 -10.13 13.53 -2.91
CA LYS A 146 -11.04 12.50 -3.43
C LYS A 146 -10.72 11.11 -2.86
N THR A 147 -9.45 10.76 -2.76
CA THR A 147 -8.98 9.51 -2.18
C THR A 147 -9.21 9.48 -0.68
N ALA A 148 -8.92 10.57 0.02
CA ALA A 148 -9.12 10.68 1.46
C ALA A 148 -10.58 10.42 1.86
N LYS A 149 -11.53 10.94 1.08
CA LYS A 149 -12.97 10.72 1.31
C LYS A 149 -13.40 9.27 1.17
N CYS A 150 -12.65 8.45 0.45
CA CYS A 150 -12.95 7.03 0.28
C CYS A 150 -12.40 6.16 1.41
N CYS A 151 -11.47 6.67 2.22
CA CYS A 151 -10.84 5.90 3.29
C CYS A 151 -11.80 5.66 4.45
N ASP A 152 -11.69 4.50 5.09
CA ASP A 152 -12.42 4.19 6.33
C ASP A 152 -11.82 4.93 7.52
N PHE A 153 -10.50 5.08 7.54
CA PHE A 153 -9.75 5.80 8.57
C PHE A 153 -8.75 6.74 7.93
N LEU A 154 -8.58 7.90 8.56
CA LEU A 154 -7.51 8.84 8.23
C LEU A 154 -6.61 8.98 9.45
N VAL A 155 -5.34 8.69 9.29
CA VAL A 155 -4.37 8.64 10.38
C VAL A 155 -3.11 9.43 10.04
N LYS A 156 -2.42 9.88 11.07
CA LYS A 156 -1.10 10.48 10.95
C LYS A 156 -0.04 9.62 11.61
N ILE A 157 1.17 9.68 11.09
CA ILE A 157 2.36 9.19 11.76
C ILE A 157 2.81 10.29 12.73
N PRO A 158 2.84 10.04 14.05
CA PRO A 158 3.27 11.05 15.00
C PRO A 158 4.75 11.43 14.76
N MET A 159 5.02 12.71 14.71
CA MET A 159 6.35 13.28 14.50
C MET A 159 6.63 14.38 15.50
N VAL A 160 7.86 14.46 15.99
CA VAL A 160 8.32 15.57 16.86
C VAL A 160 8.38 16.87 16.06
N ASN A 161 8.87 16.80 14.82
CA ASN A 161 8.99 17.95 13.91
C ASN A 161 8.14 17.67 12.65
N ALA A 162 6.83 17.87 12.77
CA ALA A 162 5.88 17.55 11.70
C ALA A 162 6.11 18.38 10.42
N ASP A 163 6.67 19.57 10.53
CA ASP A 163 6.95 20.44 9.38
C ASP A 163 7.98 19.85 8.39
N LEU A 164 8.85 18.97 8.87
CA LEU A 164 9.81 18.28 8.00
C LEU A 164 9.19 17.16 7.17
N GLY A 165 8.24 16.46 7.75
CA GLY A 165 7.65 15.26 7.14
C GLY A 165 8.65 14.11 6.97
N PHE A 166 8.15 13.00 6.42
CA PHE A 166 8.99 11.88 5.96
C PHE A 166 8.95 11.77 4.45
N ASN A 167 10.04 11.34 3.85
CA ASN A 167 9.99 10.79 2.50
C ASN A 167 8.92 9.70 2.44
N VAL A 168 8.17 9.62 1.34
CA VAL A 168 7.02 8.71 1.23
C VAL A 168 7.41 7.24 1.43
N SER A 169 8.59 6.82 0.98
CA SER A 169 9.04 5.44 1.17
C SER A 169 9.35 5.12 2.63
N VAL A 170 9.87 6.10 3.38
CA VAL A 170 10.09 5.99 4.82
C VAL A 170 8.75 5.92 5.56
N ALA A 171 7.83 6.82 5.25
CA ALA A 171 6.49 6.83 5.82
C ALA A 171 5.73 5.52 5.53
N ALA A 172 5.83 5.00 4.31
CA ALA A 172 5.27 3.71 3.94
C ALA A 172 5.87 2.57 4.78
N GLY A 173 7.18 2.55 4.95
CA GLY A 173 7.86 1.58 5.80
C GLY A 173 7.38 1.61 7.25
N ILE A 174 7.22 2.80 7.84
CA ILE A 174 6.71 2.98 9.20
C ILE A 174 5.26 2.45 9.31
N ALA A 175 4.40 2.81 8.37
CA ALA A 175 3.00 2.37 8.38
C ALA A 175 2.87 0.85 8.23
N LEU A 176 3.61 0.26 7.31
CA LEU A 176 3.62 -1.20 7.10
C LEU A 176 4.20 -1.95 8.30
N TYR A 177 5.25 -1.41 8.92
CA TYR A 177 5.80 -1.97 10.17
C TYR A 177 4.75 -1.99 11.28
N GLU A 178 3.99 -0.92 11.45
CA GLU A 178 2.93 -0.88 12.47
C GLU A 178 1.89 -1.98 12.25
N VAL A 179 1.49 -2.24 11.00
CA VAL A 179 0.60 -3.36 10.69
C VAL A 179 1.20 -4.69 11.13
N GLN A 180 2.44 -4.97 10.74
CA GLN A 180 3.10 -6.22 11.10
C GLN A 180 3.36 -6.34 12.60
N LYS A 181 3.69 -5.24 13.27
CA LYS A 181 3.83 -5.19 14.71
C LYS A 181 2.55 -5.64 15.42
N GLN A 182 1.39 -5.09 15.01
CA GLN A 182 0.11 -5.47 15.60
C GLN A 182 -0.28 -6.93 15.33
N ARG A 183 0.17 -7.50 14.21
CA ARG A 183 -0.18 -8.86 13.82
C ARG A 183 0.73 -9.94 14.41
N ARG A 184 2.00 -9.61 14.68
CA ARG A 184 3.04 -10.62 14.99
C ARG A 184 3.71 -10.43 16.34
N TYR A 185 3.71 -9.22 16.86
CA TYR A 185 4.42 -8.83 18.07
C TYR A 185 3.48 -8.15 19.06
#